data_6eb0bbe23b84a416e4454bdd7c88cb0f
#
_entry.id   6eb0bbe23b84a416e4454bdd7c88cb0f
#
_cell.length_a   1.000
_cell.length_b   1.000
_cell.length_c   1.000
_cell.angle_alpha   90.00
_cell.angle_beta   90.00
_cell.angle_gamma   90.00
#
_symmetry.space_group_name_H-M   'P 1'
#
loop_
_entity.id
_entity.type
_entity.pdbx_description
1 polymer ?
#
loop_
_entity_poly.entity_id
_entity_poly.type
_entity_poly.pdbx_seq_one_letter_code
_entity_poly.pdbx_strand_id
1 'polypeptide(L)' 'MVINKKVSELRHLKEKILNIQLNLAVLKQSNSKASFEYAKIKMKELKDLKIEFQQVQQELHELLDKEMKLWVKTYV' A
#
# COMPACT_ATOMS: atom_id res chain seq x y z
N MET A 1 -7.85 15.93 9.59
CA MET A 1 -6.40 16.20 9.54
C MET A 1 -5.72 15.43 8.43
N VAL A 2 -4.70 16.03 7.84
CA VAL A 2 -3.97 15.42 6.71
C VAL A 2 -3.34 14.08 7.10
N ILE A 3 -2.79 13.97 8.30
CA ILE A 3 -2.16 12.74 8.79
C ILE A 3 -3.18 11.60 8.87
N ASN A 4 -4.35 11.85 9.42
CA ASN A 4 -5.41 10.83 9.53
C ASN A 4 -5.86 10.35 8.15
N LYS A 5 -5.92 11.27 7.19
CA LYS A 5 -6.28 10.94 5.81
C LYS A 5 -5.24 10.03 5.17
N LYS A 6 -3.94 10.31 5.39
CA LYS A 6 -2.85 9.48 4.89
C LYS A 6 -2.87 8.10 5.52
N VAL A 7 -3.15 8.00 6.81
CA VAL A 7 -3.27 6.70 7.49
C VAL A 7 -4.42 5.88 6.89
N SER A 8 -5.56 6.52 6.61
CA SER A 8 -6.69 5.85 5.95
C SER A 8 -6.32 5.37 4.56
N GLU A 9 -5.62 6.18 3.77
CA GLU A 9 -5.14 5.78 2.44
C GLU A 9 -4.24 4.56 2.52
N LEU A 10 -3.29 4.53 3.46
CA LEU A 10 -2.41 3.38 3.65
C LEU A 10 -3.19 2.13 4.01
N ARG A 11 -4.19 2.26 4.87
CA ARG A 11 -5.03 1.13 5.27
C ARG A 11 -5.78 0.55 4.07
N HIS A 12 -6.37 1.41 3.24
CA HIS A 12 -7.08 0.99 2.02
C HIS A 12 -6.14 0.30 1.04
N LEU A 13 -4.95 0.86 0.83
CA LEU A 13 -3.95 0.26 -0.07
C LEU A 13 -3.49 -1.09 0.45
N LYS A 14 -3.28 -1.21 1.76
CA LYS A 14 -2.90 -2.47 2.39
C LYS A 14 -3.97 -3.54 2.20
N GLU A 15 -5.24 -3.18 2.35
CA GLU A 15 -6.34 -4.10 2.13
C GLU A 15 -6.40 -4.58 0.68
N LYS A 16 -6.23 -3.67 -0.27
CA LYS A 16 -6.21 -4.02 -1.69
C LYS A 16 -5.05 -4.96 -2.01
N ILE A 17 -3.87 -4.68 -1.47
CA ILE A 17 -2.69 -5.53 -1.64
C ILE A 17 -2.95 -6.93 -1.10
N LEU A 18 -3.50 -7.03 0.10
CA LEU A 18 -3.81 -8.32 0.72
C LEU A 18 -4.82 -9.11 -0.10
N ASN A 19 -5.86 -8.44 -0.62
CA ASN A 19 -6.87 -9.10 -1.45
C ASN A 19 -6.26 -9.67 -2.72
N ILE A 20 -5.37 -8.93 -3.38
CA ILE A 20 -4.71 -9.41 -4.59
C ILE A 20 -3.78 -10.58 -4.26
N GLN A 21 -3.05 -10.50 -3.15
CA GLN A 21 -2.18 -11.60 -2.71
C GLN A 21 -2.96 -12.88 -2.44
N LEU A 22 -4.13 -12.75 -1.81
CA LEU A 22 -5.02 -13.91 -1.57
C LEU A 22 -5.53 -14.49 -2.89
N ASN A 23 -5.94 -13.63 -3.83
CA ASN A 23 -6.39 -14.07 -5.14
C ASN A 23 -5.29 -14.80 -5.89
N LEU A 24 -4.05 -14.29 -5.83
CA LEU A 24 -2.90 -14.94 -6.47
C LEU A 24 -2.61 -16.30 -5.84
N ALA A 25 -2.74 -16.43 -4.52
CA ALA A 25 -2.53 -17.70 -3.83
C ALA A 25 -3.56 -18.75 -4.29
N VAL A 26 -4.82 -18.34 -4.45
CA VAL A 26 -5.88 -19.21 -4.97
C VAL A 26 -5.62 -19.60 -6.42
N LEU A 27 -5.26 -18.63 -7.26
CA LEU A 27 -4.96 -18.88 -8.68
C LEU A 27 -3.77 -19.81 -8.88
N LYS A 28 -2.80 -19.77 -7.97
CA LYS A 28 -1.61 -20.61 -8.02
C LYS A 28 -1.94 -22.10 -7.91
N GLN A 29 -3.07 -22.42 -7.27
CA GLN A 29 -3.53 -23.81 -7.14
C GLN A 29 -4.25 -24.29 -8.39
N SER A 30 -4.59 -23.40 -9.31
CA SER A 30 -5.26 -23.73 -10.56
C SER A 30 -4.23 -23.85 -11.68
N ASN A 31 -4.24 -24.96 -12.42
CA ASN A 31 -3.30 -25.22 -13.49
C ASN A 31 -3.84 -24.87 -14.88
N SER A 32 -4.81 -23.95 -14.96
CA SER A 32 -5.36 -23.56 -16.25
C SER A 32 -4.59 -22.38 -16.85
N LYS A 33 -4.55 -22.32 -18.20
CA LYS A 33 -3.90 -21.24 -18.93
C LYS A 33 -4.60 -19.89 -18.64
N ALA A 34 -5.93 -19.90 -18.52
CA ALA A 34 -6.69 -18.71 -18.20
C ALA A 34 -6.34 -18.15 -16.83
N SER A 35 -6.13 -19.01 -15.83
CA SER A 35 -5.69 -18.61 -14.50
C SER A 35 -4.31 -17.97 -14.53
N PHE A 36 -3.42 -18.51 -15.33
CA PHE A 36 -2.06 -17.99 -15.49
C PHE A 36 -2.07 -16.58 -16.08
N GLU A 37 -2.87 -16.35 -17.12
CA GLU A 37 -3.01 -15.03 -17.74
C GLU A 37 -3.63 -14.02 -16.77
N TYR A 38 -4.65 -14.43 -16.03
CA TYR A 38 -5.28 -13.59 -15.02
C TYR A 38 -4.29 -13.24 -13.91
N ALA A 39 -3.47 -14.21 -13.49
CA ALA A 39 -2.45 -13.98 -12.47
C ALA A 39 -1.43 -12.93 -12.90
N LYS A 40 -1.03 -12.92 -14.17
CA LYS A 40 -0.10 -11.90 -14.69
C LYS A 40 -0.67 -10.50 -14.54
N ILE A 41 -1.96 -10.32 -14.87
CA ILE A 41 -2.64 -9.02 -14.73
C ILE A 41 -2.66 -8.60 -13.26
N LYS A 42 -2.98 -9.52 -12.36
CA LYS A 42 -3.04 -9.24 -10.93
C LYS A 42 -1.66 -8.95 -10.34
N MET A 43 -0.61 -9.58 -10.83
CA MET A 43 0.76 -9.30 -10.40
C MET A 43 1.18 -7.89 -10.78
N LYS A 44 0.77 -7.41 -11.94
CA LYS A 44 1.03 -6.04 -12.38
C LYS A 44 0.29 -5.04 -11.49
N GLU A 45 -0.99 -5.29 -11.21
CA GLU A 45 -1.76 -4.46 -10.27
C GLU A 45 -1.10 -4.41 -8.90
N LEU A 46 -0.63 -5.55 -8.41
CA LEU A 46 0.05 -5.64 -7.11
C LEU A 46 1.30 -4.78 -7.08
N LYS A 47 2.09 -4.82 -8.15
CA LYS A 47 3.30 -4.01 -8.25
C LYS A 47 2.98 -2.52 -8.19
N ASP A 48 1.96 -2.09 -8.95
CA ASP A 48 1.53 -0.70 -8.96
C ASP A 48 1.01 -0.24 -7.60
N LEU A 49 0.23 -1.08 -6.94
CA LEU A 49 -0.28 -0.79 -5.60
C LEU A 49 0.84 -0.69 -4.56
N LYS A 50 1.86 -1.53 -4.66
CA LYS A 50 3.01 -1.47 -3.75
C LYS A 50 3.79 -0.18 -3.92
N ILE A 51 3.95 0.29 -5.15
CA ILE A 51 4.61 1.57 -5.44
C ILE A 51 3.80 2.71 -4.84
N GLU A 52 2.49 2.72 -5.05
CA GLU A 52 1.60 3.73 -4.49
C GLU A 52 1.64 3.72 -2.96
N PHE A 53 1.64 2.54 -2.35
CA PHE A 53 1.74 2.38 -0.90
C PHE A 53 3.03 3.01 -0.37
N GLN A 54 4.16 2.76 -1.03
CA GLN A 54 5.44 3.33 -0.62
C GLN A 54 5.45 4.84 -0.71
N GLN A 55 4.84 5.40 -1.76
CA GLN A 55 4.74 6.86 -1.92
C GLN A 55 3.94 7.51 -0.81
N VAL A 56 2.78 6.94 -0.48
CA VAL A 56 1.93 7.46 0.59
C VAL A 56 2.62 7.31 1.95
N GLN A 57 3.31 6.19 2.16
CA GLN A 57 4.06 5.94 3.38
C GLN A 57 5.18 6.98 3.56
N GLN A 58 5.89 7.30 2.50
CA GLN A 58 6.95 8.31 2.53
C GLN A 58 6.37 9.70 2.83
N GLU A 59 5.26 10.05 2.21
CA GLU A 59 4.58 11.33 2.47
C GLU A 59 4.15 11.44 3.94
N LEU A 60 3.64 10.33 4.49
CA LEU A 60 3.27 10.29 5.90
C LEU A 60 4.48 10.48 6.81
N HIS A 61 5.59 9.82 6.48
CA HIS A 61 6.84 9.99 7.23
C HIS A 61 7.29 11.43 7.25
N GLU A 62 7.23 12.11 6.11
CA GLU A 62 7.61 13.53 6.01
C GLU A 62 6.73 14.42 6.87
N LEU A 63 5.42 14.14 6.89
CA LEU A 63 4.49 14.89 7.72
C LEU A 63 4.76 14.68 9.20
N LEU A 64 5.03 13.45 9.61
CA LEU A 64 5.35 13.12 10.98
C LEU A 64 6.66 13.77 11.42
N ASP A 65 7.66 13.80 10.55
CA ASP A 65 8.93 14.47 10.84
C ASP A 65 8.72 15.97 11.07
N LYS A 66 7.89 16.60 10.25
CA LYS A 66 7.56 18.02 10.43
C LYS A 66 6.89 18.28 11.78
N GLU A 67 5.94 17.45 12.16
CA GLU A 67 5.26 17.55 13.43
C GLU A 67 6.23 17.38 14.60
N MET A 68 7.13 16.41 14.52
CA MET A 68 8.16 16.18 15.54
C MET A 68 9.09 17.38 15.68
N LYS A 69 9.54 17.96 14.57
CA LYS A 69 10.40 19.14 14.58
C LYS A 69 9.71 20.34 15.22
N LEU A 70 8.45 20.55 14.90
CA LEU A 70 7.64 21.63 15.50
C LEU A 70 7.47 21.39 17.00
N TRP A 71 7.21 20.15 17.40
CA TRP A 71 7.06 19.81 18.80
C TRP A 71 8.35 20.05 19.60
N VAL A 72 9.49 19.64 19.06
CA VAL A 72 10.80 19.85 19.69
C VAL A 72 11.08 21.34 19.84
N LYS A 73 10.80 22.15 18.82
CA LYS A 73 11.01 23.62 18.89
C LYS A 73 10.15 24.26 19.95
N THR A 74 8.94 23.75 20.18
CA THR A 74 8.01 24.31 21.15
C THR A 74 8.42 23.97 22.60
N TYR A 75 8.96 22.78 22.84
CA TYR A 75 9.24 22.27 24.19
C TYR A 75 10.71 22.21 24.56
N VAL A 76 11.60 22.51 23.65
CA VAL A 76 13.03 22.60 23.90
C VAL A 76 13.52 24.01 23.72
#